data_319d4d9460afd57264b8ecf4ac0e964b
#
_entry.id   319d4d9460afd57264b8ecf4ac0e964b
#
_cell.length_a   1.000
_cell.length_b   1.000
_cell.length_c   1.000
_cell.angle_alpha   90.00
_cell.angle_beta   90.00
_cell.angle_gamma   90.00
#
_symmetry.space_group_name_H-M   'P 1'
#
loop_
_entity.id
_entity.type
_entity.pdbx_description
1 polymer ?
#
loop_
_entity_poly.entity_id
_entity_poly.type
_entity_poly.pdbx_seq_one_letter_code
_entity_poly.pdbx_strand_id
1 'polypeptide(L)'
;MGGKAFAHVTPPLLTPRMSKAVYLAAKNQVVRALSEGFDWIDSPIDGPGKEDYGDIDIIVTKFKEPRPSKEELLNHISLLLGSEYQINSKGEELSGNFAIPWPAGFPYPPGYEKDNSDNDPSPPDAPGSSAGPSTPKTAPKNPLESSPNDDSGSSPKILYPSPKQPSPRTLEARAKAFFESGIWTKHIRVSSAITQPKRRGSQGSAPTTPDGGEKRRFSWIPRSKAPFIPRNCSYNTLTKTLENADEALKKKNQSSPSTPDKSSNALIKRKQRLYIQVDVTYCFDVRQAKYMRFFQSHGDIWQILGSIIRPMGLTVDNLGLWIRVPEIERVNKNQAKVWLTSKPSFILKFLEVSIPQYYRPFPSIEAMFEYVAKSPMFSVPPEEDKDVGLAAMTHNDRKRMSSRPVYRQWVTEFKPRCREQGLYSQSAYTRETVKEKAFREFTIETEYHERLRKYICQEQKKAIRKLIKAALPIGDDDLDQQALSRRGLSIKAMNEILIDEVDETMYGIVAPHALLEPNGTYKMDKVSAFIVDKMDDVSAAALKREEKMSKRRKAHKEIKDRLEQARQKREQEANERREEEEKRKRDLEAKIQLEAETYPDSD
;
A
#
# COMPACT_ATOMS: atom_id res chain seq x y z
N MET A 1 -0.50 -2.68 21.86
CA MET A 1 0.46 -1.64 21.43
C MET A 1 -0.21 -0.59 20.57
N GLY A 2 -1.36 -0.08 20.86
CA GLY A 2 -2.03 1.03 20.21
C GLY A 2 -1.78 2.35 20.96
N GLY A 3 -2.39 3.44 20.48
CA GLY A 3 -2.40 4.73 21.17
C GLY A 3 -1.14 5.58 21.03
N LYS A 4 -0.30 5.37 20.00
CA LYS A 4 0.94 6.13 19.80
C LYS A 4 0.98 6.96 18.52
N ALA A 5 -0.12 7.03 17.75
CA ALA A 5 -0.13 7.79 16.49
C ALA A 5 0.18 9.27 16.74
N PHE A 6 -0.35 9.84 17.82
CA PHE A 6 -0.19 11.24 18.17
C PHE A 6 1.06 11.60 18.99
N ALA A 7 1.92 10.64 19.29
CA ALA A 7 3.16 10.89 20.04
C ALA A 7 4.18 11.76 19.28
N HIS A 8 4.03 11.88 17.96
CA HIS A 8 4.96 12.60 17.08
C HIS A 8 4.39 13.91 16.51
N VAL A 9 3.18 14.31 16.90
CA VAL A 9 2.65 15.64 16.55
C VAL A 9 3.26 16.72 17.44
N THR A 10 3.21 17.97 17.03
CA THR A 10 3.78 19.10 17.79
C THR A 10 2.68 20.08 18.16
N PRO A 11 2.34 20.26 19.44
CA PRO A 11 2.83 19.51 20.61
C PRO A 11 2.31 18.06 20.65
N PRO A 12 3.04 17.12 21.28
CA PRO A 12 2.60 15.73 21.42
C PRO A 12 1.32 15.64 22.24
N LEU A 13 0.33 14.86 21.75
CA LEU A 13 -0.88 14.59 22.50
C LEU A 13 -0.69 13.45 23.49
N LEU A 14 -1.29 13.57 24.65
CA LEU A 14 -1.32 12.53 25.66
C LEU A 14 -2.48 11.57 25.38
N THR A 15 -2.15 10.37 24.93
CA THR A 15 -3.10 9.27 24.68
C THR A 15 -2.76 8.09 25.62
N PRO A 16 -3.08 8.19 26.93
CA PRO A 16 -2.76 7.13 27.88
C PRO A 16 -3.61 5.89 27.61
N ARG A 17 -3.19 4.76 28.18
CA ARG A 17 -3.96 3.53 28.07
C ARG A 17 -5.24 3.62 28.91
N MET A 18 -6.32 3.06 28.37
CA MET A 18 -7.66 3.08 28.95
C MET A 18 -7.90 1.81 29.78
N SER A 19 -8.57 1.93 30.90
CA SER A 19 -9.21 0.80 31.56
C SER A 19 -10.34 0.24 30.68
N LYS A 20 -10.78 -0.99 30.93
CA LYS A 20 -11.89 -1.60 30.20
C LYS A 20 -13.19 -0.76 30.26
N ALA A 21 -13.47 -0.14 31.41
CA ALA A 21 -14.66 0.70 31.57
C ALA A 21 -14.60 1.96 30.68
N VAL A 22 -13.47 2.67 30.66
CA VAL A 22 -13.23 3.83 29.80
C VAL A 22 -13.32 3.45 28.33
N TYR A 23 -12.65 2.35 27.95
CA TYR A 23 -12.68 1.83 26.58
C TYR A 23 -14.10 1.55 26.09
N LEU A 24 -14.92 0.85 26.87
CA LEU A 24 -16.29 0.53 26.48
C LEU A 24 -17.16 1.77 26.39
N ALA A 25 -17.03 2.72 27.32
CA ALA A 25 -17.77 3.98 27.29
C ALA A 25 -17.42 4.81 26.06
N ALA A 26 -16.12 5.02 25.81
CA ALA A 26 -15.64 5.76 24.66
C ALA A 26 -16.02 5.07 23.32
N LYS A 27 -15.90 3.74 23.24
CA LYS A 27 -16.31 2.97 22.06
C LYS A 27 -17.81 3.13 21.76
N ASN A 28 -18.66 3.08 22.77
CA ASN A 28 -20.10 3.30 22.61
C ASN A 28 -20.40 4.73 22.13
N GLN A 29 -19.69 5.73 22.64
CA GLN A 29 -19.81 7.12 22.19
C GLN A 29 -19.41 7.25 20.71
N VAL A 30 -18.27 6.67 20.32
CA VAL A 30 -17.75 6.67 18.95
C VAL A 30 -18.73 6.00 17.99
N VAL A 31 -19.27 4.83 18.35
CA VAL A 31 -20.24 4.11 17.51
C VAL A 31 -21.52 4.93 17.31
N ARG A 32 -22.03 5.59 18.37
CA ARG A 32 -23.21 6.48 18.25
C ARG A 32 -22.92 7.64 17.32
N ALA A 33 -21.82 8.35 17.49
CA ALA A 33 -21.44 9.47 16.67
C ALA A 33 -21.31 9.08 15.18
N LEU A 34 -20.63 7.99 14.89
CA LEU A 34 -20.47 7.51 13.51
C LEU A 34 -21.76 6.97 12.89
N SER A 35 -22.76 6.55 13.70
CA SER A 35 -24.05 6.08 13.19
C SER A 35 -24.89 7.17 12.50
N GLU A 36 -24.57 8.43 12.72
CA GLU A 36 -25.18 9.56 12.00
C GLU A 36 -24.76 9.57 10.52
N GLY A 37 -23.50 9.23 10.21
CA GLY A 37 -22.95 9.26 8.85
C GLY A 37 -22.86 7.91 8.14
N PHE A 38 -22.95 6.78 8.85
CA PHE A 38 -22.72 5.44 8.27
C PHE A 38 -23.84 4.46 8.63
N ASP A 39 -24.28 3.64 7.66
CA ASP A 39 -25.30 2.60 7.89
C ASP A 39 -24.70 1.30 8.47
N TRP A 40 -23.40 1.11 8.36
CA TRP A 40 -22.74 -0.08 8.88
C TRP A 40 -21.46 0.29 9.61
N ILE A 41 -21.44 -0.06 10.89
CA ILE A 41 -20.32 0.17 11.80
C ILE A 41 -20.09 -1.11 12.57
N ASP A 42 -18.84 -1.53 12.69
CA ASP A 42 -18.45 -2.68 13.49
C ASP A 42 -17.03 -2.46 14.06
N SER A 43 -16.62 -3.34 14.93
CA SER A 43 -15.31 -3.31 15.55
C SER A 43 -14.72 -4.73 15.56
N PRO A 44 -13.40 -4.88 15.42
CA PRO A 44 -12.74 -6.17 15.59
C PRO A 44 -13.01 -6.79 16.96
N ILE A 45 -12.98 -8.12 17.04
CA ILE A 45 -13.02 -8.81 18.33
C ILE A 45 -11.68 -8.58 19.03
N ASP A 46 -11.72 -8.15 20.28
CA ASP A 46 -10.51 -7.90 21.06
C ASP A 46 -9.66 -9.14 21.25
N GLY A 47 -8.34 -8.95 21.32
CA GLY A 47 -7.42 -10.02 21.67
C GLY A 47 -7.63 -10.48 23.13
N PRO A 48 -7.41 -11.78 23.43
CA PRO A 48 -7.54 -12.29 24.79
C PRO A 48 -6.49 -11.69 25.74
N GLY A 49 -6.82 -11.64 27.04
CA GLY A 49 -5.91 -11.21 28.10
C GLY A 49 -5.56 -9.72 28.08
N LYS A 50 -6.37 -8.87 27.41
CA LYS A 50 -6.19 -7.41 27.47
C LYS A 50 -6.74 -6.88 28.79
N GLU A 51 -5.88 -6.29 29.61
CA GLU A 51 -6.24 -5.58 30.83
C GLU A 51 -6.47 -4.08 30.56
N ASP A 52 -5.80 -3.54 29.56
CA ASP A 52 -5.86 -2.15 29.15
C ASP A 52 -5.86 -1.99 27.61
N TYR A 53 -6.32 -0.83 27.14
CA TYR A 53 -6.55 -0.54 25.73
C TYR A 53 -5.82 0.75 25.32
N GLY A 54 -5.10 0.73 24.20
CA GLY A 54 -4.35 1.90 23.69
C GLY A 54 -5.14 2.74 22.71
N ASP A 55 -6.05 2.14 21.97
CA ASP A 55 -6.83 2.70 20.88
C ASP A 55 -8.19 2.01 20.76
N ILE A 56 -9.06 2.59 19.95
CA ILE A 56 -10.37 2.03 19.59
C ILE A 56 -10.36 1.81 18.08
N ASP A 57 -10.39 0.56 17.65
CA ASP A 57 -10.50 0.19 16.23
C ASP A 57 -11.96 0.13 15.78
N ILE A 58 -12.32 0.91 14.74
CA ILE A 58 -13.66 0.95 14.15
C ILE A 58 -13.57 0.77 12.65
N ILE A 59 -14.49 -0.01 12.11
CA ILE A 59 -14.65 -0.25 10.68
C ILE A 59 -16.01 0.30 10.26
N VAL A 60 -16.02 1.14 9.22
CA VAL A 60 -17.25 1.76 8.71
C VAL A 60 -17.42 1.51 7.21
N THR A 61 -18.67 1.44 6.76
CA THR A 61 -19.01 1.41 5.32
C THR A 61 -20.43 1.95 5.11
N LYS A 62 -20.84 2.07 3.84
CA LYS A 62 -22.14 2.64 3.46
C LYS A 62 -22.32 4.05 4.02
N PHE A 63 -21.48 4.96 3.58
CA PHE A 63 -21.64 6.37 3.85
C PHE A 63 -22.98 6.86 3.29
N LYS A 64 -23.74 7.64 4.07
CA LYS A 64 -25.10 8.04 3.75
C LYS A 64 -25.20 9.12 2.67
N GLU A 65 -24.12 9.86 2.45
CA GLU A 65 -24.04 10.89 1.42
C GLU A 65 -23.40 10.39 0.12
N PRO A 66 -23.50 11.15 -1.00
CA PRO A 66 -22.82 10.81 -2.26
C PRO A 66 -21.31 10.69 -2.04
N ARG A 67 -20.67 9.79 -2.80
CA ARG A 67 -19.25 9.42 -2.62
C ARG A 67 -18.32 10.62 -2.51
N PRO A 68 -17.79 10.92 -1.31
CA PRO A 68 -16.82 12.00 -1.09
C PRO A 68 -15.43 11.58 -1.58
N SER A 69 -14.55 12.54 -1.80
CA SER A 69 -13.11 12.29 -1.87
C SER A 69 -12.59 11.68 -0.55
N LYS A 70 -11.37 11.13 -0.56
CA LYS A 70 -10.74 10.60 0.67
C LYS A 70 -10.66 11.65 1.76
N GLU A 71 -10.30 12.86 1.40
CA GLU A 71 -10.11 13.97 2.34
C GLU A 71 -11.43 14.43 2.94
N GLU A 72 -12.47 14.61 2.12
CA GLU A 72 -13.81 14.96 2.58
C GLU A 72 -14.38 13.90 3.52
N LEU A 73 -14.22 12.61 3.19
CA LEU A 73 -14.66 11.50 4.03
C LEU A 73 -13.97 11.52 5.41
N LEU A 74 -12.66 11.69 5.45
CA LEU A 74 -11.91 11.70 6.71
C LEU A 74 -12.22 12.96 7.54
N ASN A 75 -12.43 14.10 6.90
CA ASN A 75 -12.87 15.33 7.56
C ASN A 75 -14.30 15.18 8.13
N HIS A 76 -15.20 14.51 7.41
CA HIS A 76 -16.54 14.21 7.92
C HIS A 76 -16.50 13.27 9.13
N ILE A 77 -15.68 12.24 9.11
CA ILE A 77 -15.44 11.36 10.27
C ILE A 77 -14.91 12.18 11.47
N SER A 78 -13.97 13.08 11.24
CA SER A 78 -13.44 13.97 12.28
C SER A 78 -14.54 14.84 12.91
N LEU A 79 -15.41 15.40 12.08
CA LEU A 79 -16.55 16.21 12.51
C LEU A 79 -17.54 15.40 13.35
N LEU A 80 -17.95 14.21 12.88
CA LEU A 80 -18.86 13.33 13.63
C LEU A 80 -18.30 12.94 15.00
N LEU A 81 -16.99 12.66 15.07
CA LEU A 81 -16.31 12.29 16.31
C LEU A 81 -16.05 13.49 17.24
N GLY A 82 -16.26 14.73 16.79
CA GLY A 82 -15.79 15.92 17.51
C GLY A 82 -14.28 15.90 17.74
N SER A 83 -13.52 15.35 16.80
CA SER A 83 -12.07 15.17 16.92
C SER A 83 -11.35 16.46 16.57
N GLU A 84 -10.51 16.95 17.48
CA GLU A 84 -9.67 18.14 17.25
C GLU A 84 -8.42 17.84 16.41
N TYR A 85 -7.98 16.59 16.40
CA TYR A 85 -6.76 16.16 15.72
C TYR A 85 -7.00 14.90 14.91
N GLN A 86 -6.51 14.91 13.67
CA GLN A 86 -6.56 13.74 12.79
C GLN A 86 -5.22 13.50 12.10
N ILE A 87 -4.91 12.23 11.87
CA ILE A 87 -3.76 11.78 11.08
C ILE A 87 -4.27 10.84 10.00
N ASN A 88 -4.18 11.26 8.76
CA ASN A 88 -4.63 10.46 7.63
C ASN A 88 -3.58 9.41 7.24
N SER A 89 -4.00 8.20 6.92
CA SER A 89 -3.12 7.16 6.40
C SER A 89 -2.44 7.61 5.10
N LYS A 90 -1.19 7.21 4.91
CA LYS A 90 -0.43 7.45 3.68
C LYS A 90 -0.92 6.49 2.58
N GLY A 91 -1.01 7.00 1.35
CA GLY A 91 -1.41 6.22 0.19
C GLY A 91 -2.92 6.16 -0.05
N GLU A 92 -3.37 5.07 -0.67
CA GLU A 92 -4.77 4.89 -1.12
C GLU A 92 -5.70 4.31 -0.05
N GLU A 93 -5.17 3.94 1.12
CA GLU A 93 -5.98 3.42 2.21
C GLU A 93 -6.91 4.50 2.78
N LEU A 94 -8.19 4.17 2.90
CA LEU A 94 -9.20 5.05 3.48
C LEU A 94 -9.28 4.81 4.99
N SER A 95 -8.23 5.19 5.71
CA SER A 95 -8.16 5.09 7.16
C SER A 95 -7.53 6.34 7.77
N GLY A 96 -7.88 6.63 9.01
CA GLY A 96 -7.35 7.74 9.78
C GLY A 96 -7.34 7.43 11.27
N ASN A 97 -6.43 8.11 11.98
CA ASN A 97 -6.37 8.12 13.43
C ASN A 97 -6.95 9.45 13.90
N PHE A 98 -7.87 9.40 14.85
CA PHE A 98 -8.57 10.57 15.38
C PHE A 98 -8.34 10.66 16.89
N ALA A 99 -8.14 11.87 17.42
CA ALA A 99 -8.00 12.09 18.85
C ALA A 99 -9.28 12.72 19.39
N ILE A 100 -10.00 11.95 20.22
CA ILE A 100 -11.20 12.44 20.91
C ILE A 100 -10.88 12.75 22.38
N PRO A 101 -11.58 13.69 23.02
CA PRO A 101 -11.36 13.98 24.44
C PRO A 101 -11.64 12.77 25.33
N TRP A 102 -10.96 12.71 26.47
CA TRP A 102 -11.24 11.71 27.50
C TRP A 102 -12.69 11.81 27.97
N PRO A 103 -13.45 10.71 28.11
CA PRO A 103 -14.89 10.76 28.41
C PRO A 103 -15.17 11.45 29.75
N ALA A 104 -16.17 12.31 29.78
CA ALA A 104 -16.60 12.97 31.01
C ALA A 104 -17.09 11.94 32.04
N GLY A 105 -16.83 12.20 33.32
CA GLY A 105 -17.23 11.31 34.42
C GLY A 105 -16.30 10.14 34.69
N PHE A 106 -15.28 9.90 33.87
CA PHE A 106 -14.28 8.87 34.13
C PHE A 106 -13.00 9.48 34.73
N PRO A 107 -12.41 8.83 35.75
CA PRO A 107 -11.16 9.29 36.34
C PRO A 107 -10.01 9.18 35.33
N TYR A 108 -9.07 10.09 35.43
CA TYR A 108 -7.83 10.00 34.68
C TYR A 108 -6.98 8.83 35.19
N PRO A 109 -6.17 8.22 34.35
CA PRO A 109 -5.25 7.16 34.77
C PRO A 109 -4.25 7.67 35.82
N PRO A 110 -3.66 6.80 36.65
CA PRO A 110 -2.64 7.19 37.62
C PRO A 110 -1.49 7.99 36.96
N GLY A 111 -1.12 9.09 37.57
CA GLY A 111 -0.06 10.00 37.07
C GLY A 111 -0.55 11.18 36.25
N TYR A 112 -1.85 11.29 36.00
CA TYR A 112 -2.46 12.41 35.30
C TYR A 112 -3.48 13.13 36.19
N GLU A 113 -3.55 14.47 36.08
CA GLU A 113 -4.56 15.31 36.74
C GLU A 113 -5.38 16.06 35.69
N LYS A 114 -6.67 16.23 35.93
CA LYS A 114 -7.56 17.01 35.07
C LYS A 114 -7.16 18.48 35.13
N ASP A 115 -7.04 19.14 34.00
CA ASP A 115 -6.90 20.57 33.92
C ASP A 115 -8.26 21.21 34.24
N ASN A 116 -8.34 21.95 35.37
CA ASN A 116 -9.57 22.60 35.79
C ASN A 116 -9.77 23.99 35.13
N SER A 117 -8.98 24.32 34.13
CA SER A 117 -9.10 25.59 33.39
C SER A 117 -10.31 25.66 32.45
N ASP A 118 -10.91 24.52 32.11
CA ASP A 118 -12.17 24.44 31.37
C ASP A 118 -13.37 24.49 32.33
N ASN A 119 -13.57 25.62 33.01
CA ASN A 119 -14.85 25.97 33.60
C ASN A 119 -15.80 26.36 32.47
N ASP A 120 -16.44 25.36 31.87
CA ASP A 120 -17.62 25.56 31.06
C ASP A 120 -18.71 26.20 31.95
N PRO A 121 -19.29 27.35 31.58
CA PRO A 121 -20.35 27.96 32.39
C PRO A 121 -21.52 27.00 32.46
N SER A 122 -21.85 26.56 33.65
CA SER A 122 -23.04 25.79 33.95
C SER A 122 -24.27 26.45 33.32
N PRO A 123 -25.19 25.71 32.69
CA PRO A 123 -26.42 26.30 32.20
C PRO A 123 -27.20 26.90 33.39
N PRO A 124 -27.86 28.06 33.22
CA PRO A 124 -28.54 28.75 34.32
C PRO A 124 -29.66 27.90 34.91
N ASP A 125 -29.69 27.83 36.23
CA ASP A 125 -30.68 27.14 37.03
C ASP A 125 -32.11 27.56 36.64
N ALA A 126 -32.96 26.59 36.39
CA ALA A 126 -34.41 26.78 36.30
C ALA A 126 -34.98 26.99 37.72
N PRO A 127 -35.93 27.92 37.92
CA PRO A 127 -36.40 28.31 39.25
C PRO A 127 -37.26 27.23 39.90
N GLY A 128 -37.11 27.12 41.21
CA GLY A 128 -37.57 26.11 42.08
C GLY A 128 -39.10 25.91 42.21
N SER A 129 -39.46 24.73 42.65
CA SER A 129 -40.69 24.51 43.41
C SER A 129 -40.41 23.62 44.61
N SER A 130 -40.91 24.13 45.72
CA SER A 130 -40.73 23.72 47.09
C SER A 130 -41.57 22.50 47.49
N ALA A 131 -41.15 21.94 48.62
CA ALA A 131 -41.87 21.18 49.63
C ALA A 131 -41.81 19.65 49.59
N GLY A 132 -41.13 19.08 50.62
CA GLY A 132 -41.17 17.70 51.06
C GLY A 132 -42.42 17.41 51.92
N PRO A 133 -42.50 16.43 52.85
CA PRO A 133 -41.50 15.48 53.28
C PRO A 133 -42.04 14.02 53.46
N SER A 134 -41.16 13.15 54.00
CA SER A 134 -41.43 11.95 54.82
C SER A 134 -41.38 10.56 54.19
N THR A 135 -40.38 9.81 54.70
CA THR A 135 -40.22 8.35 54.73
C THR A 135 -41.37 7.64 55.49
N PRO A 136 -41.59 6.29 55.48
CA PRO A 136 -40.57 5.31 55.84
C PRO A 136 -40.57 3.91 55.17
N LYS A 137 -39.43 3.22 55.27
CA LYS A 137 -39.16 1.79 55.44
C LYS A 137 -40.28 0.77 55.24
N THR A 138 -39.99 -0.28 54.44
CA THR A 138 -39.93 -1.68 54.91
C THR A 138 -39.61 -2.63 53.72
N ALA A 139 -38.63 -3.50 53.93
CA ALA A 139 -38.48 -4.77 53.20
C ALA A 139 -39.40 -5.81 53.90
N PRO A 140 -39.82 -6.87 53.21
CA PRO A 140 -39.19 -8.15 53.46
C PRO A 140 -39.12 -9.18 52.30
N LYS A 141 -38.07 -10.01 52.35
CA LYS A 141 -38.01 -11.48 52.26
C LYS A 141 -38.71 -12.25 51.12
N ASN A 142 -37.87 -13.00 50.42
CA ASN A 142 -38.19 -14.24 49.69
C ASN A 142 -38.95 -15.27 50.56
N PRO A 143 -39.70 -16.23 49.92
CA PRO A 143 -39.07 -17.54 49.66
C PRO A 143 -39.53 -18.27 48.37
N LEU A 144 -38.62 -19.10 47.89
CA LEU A 144 -38.61 -20.49 47.44
C LEU A 144 -39.83 -21.13 46.71
N GLU A 145 -39.45 -21.86 45.65
CA GLU A 145 -39.89 -23.19 45.20
C GLU A 145 -40.99 -23.31 44.13
N SER A 146 -40.59 -24.00 43.11
CA SER A 146 -41.08 -25.21 42.43
C SER A 146 -41.48 -25.05 40.96
N SER A 147 -40.77 -25.80 40.13
CA SER A 147 -41.24 -26.28 38.79
C SER A 147 -42.37 -27.29 39.03
N PRO A 148 -43.26 -27.62 38.07
CA PRO A 148 -42.88 -28.25 36.81
C PRO A 148 -43.82 -27.99 35.57
N ASN A 149 -43.27 -28.41 34.43
CA ASN A 149 -43.91 -29.03 33.21
C ASN A 149 -44.98 -28.37 32.38
N ASP A 150 -44.68 -28.41 31.07
CA ASP A 150 -45.52 -28.66 29.90
C ASP A 150 -46.67 -27.72 29.55
N ASP A 151 -46.57 -27.01 28.46
CA ASP A 151 -47.39 -27.38 27.29
C ASP A 151 -47.13 -26.53 26.04
N SER A 152 -47.34 -27.14 24.92
CA SER A 152 -47.33 -26.73 23.54
C SER A 152 -48.04 -25.40 23.23
N GLY A 153 -47.32 -24.48 22.52
CA GLY A 153 -47.88 -23.29 21.93
C GLY A 153 -47.22 -22.89 20.63
N SER A 154 -47.82 -23.25 19.51
CA SER A 154 -47.43 -22.94 18.15
C SER A 154 -47.32 -21.45 17.87
N SER A 155 -46.16 -20.99 17.46
CA SER A 155 -45.93 -19.65 16.88
C SER A 155 -45.99 -19.70 15.35
N PRO A 156 -46.56 -18.68 14.67
CA PRO A 156 -46.75 -18.69 13.23
C PRO A 156 -45.42 -18.52 12.47
N LYS A 157 -45.21 -19.43 11.53
CA LYS A 157 -44.10 -19.35 10.56
C LYS A 157 -44.35 -18.23 9.56
N ILE A 158 -43.62 -17.15 9.64
CA ILE A 158 -43.50 -16.16 8.56
C ILE A 158 -42.57 -16.74 7.49
N LEU A 159 -43.13 -17.17 6.37
CA LEU A 159 -42.40 -17.57 5.18
C LEU A 159 -41.83 -16.33 4.47
N TYR A 160 -40.52 -16.09 4.59
CA TYR A 160 -39.81 -15.20 3.66
C TYR A 160 -39.49 -15.99 2.38
N PRO A 161 -39.81 -15.46 1.17
CA PRO A 161 -39.38 -16.10 -0.07
C PRO A 161 -37.87 -16.06 -0.20
N SER A 162 -37.25 -17.21 -0.41
CA SER A 162 -35.81 -17.35 -0.68
C SER A 162 -35.43 -16.52 -1.92
N PRO A 163 -34.39 -15.67 -1.86
CA PRO A 163 -33.90 -14.99 -3.06
C PRO A 163 -33.34 -16.04 -4.04
N LYS A 164 -33.88 -16.05 -5.27
CA LYS A 164 -33.39 -16.88 -6.37
C LYS A 164 -31.89 -16.61 -6.58
N GLN A 165 -31.07 -17.63 -6.49
CA GLN A 165 -29.64 -17.52 -6.80
C GLN A 165 -29.48 -17.16 -8.28
N PRO A 166 -28.66 -16.16 -8.64
CA PRO A 166 -28.36 -15.85 -10.03
C PRO A 166 -27.62 -17.01 -10.70
N SER A 167 -27.93 -17.27 -11.95
CA SER A 167 -27.32 -18.36 -12.73
C SER A 167 -25.79 -18.19 -12.86
N PRO A 168 -25.01 -19.26 -13.04
CA PRO A 168 -23.55 -19.20 -13.18
C PRO A 168 -23.07 -18.22 -14.25
N ARG A 169 -23.78 -18.09 -15.37
CA ARG A 169 -23.47 -17.12 -16.45
C ARG A 169 -23.54 -15.66 -15.99
N THR A 170 -24.43 -15.34 -15.05
CA THR A 170 -24.56 -13.96 -14.53
C THR A 170 -23.44 -13.61 -13.55
N LEU A 171 -22.88 -14.61 -12.86
CA LEU A 171 -21.73 -14.43 -11.96
C LEU A 171 -20.43 -14.27 -12.77
N GLU A 172 -20.27 -15.00 -13.87
CA GLU A 172 -19.12 -14.88 -14.77
C GLU A 172 -19.11 -13.52 -15.50
N ALA A 173 -20.25 -13.07 -16.01
CA ALA A 173 -20.38 -11.75 -16.64
C ALA A 173 -20.11 -10.60 -15.65
N ARG A 174 -20.52 -10.72 -14.37
CA ARG A 174 -20.20 -9.75 -13.32
C ARG A 174 -18.74 -9.79 -12.90
N ALA A 175 -18.12 -10.96 -12.85
CA ALA A 175 -16.69 -11.08 -12.60
C ALA A 175 -15.88 -10.46 -13.74
N LYS A 176 -16.26 -10.72 -14.99
CA LYS A 176 -15.61 -10.16 -16.19
C LYS A 176 -15.75 -8.64 -16.24
N ALA A 177 -16.92 -8.08 -16.00
CA ALA A 177 -17.15 -6.63 -15.93
C ALA A 177 -16.37 -5.97 -14.78
N PHE A 178 -16.18 -6.67 -13.66
CA PHE A 178 -15.37 -6.20 -12.54
C PHE A 178 -13.86 -6.17 -12.88
N PHE A 179 -13.37 -7.16 -13.63
CA PHE A 179 -11.99 -7.19 -14.12
C PHE A 179 -11.73 -6.16 -15.24
N GLU A 180 -12.73 -5.92 -16.11
CA GLU A 180 -12.65 -4.95 -17.20
C GLU A 180 -12.80 -3.49 -16.72
N SER A 181 -13.35 -3.24 -15.53
CA SER A 181 -13.50 -1.89 -14.95
C SER A 181 -12.18 -1.18 -14.59
N GLY A 182 -11.03 -1.86 -14.77
CA GLY A 182 -9.70 -1.27 -14.61
C GLY A 182 -9.27 -0.91 -13.18
N ILE A 183 -10.14 -1.12 -12.18
CA ILE A 183 -9.87 -0.81 -10.77
C ILE A 183 -8.71 -1.65 -10.23
N TRP A 184 -8.54 -2.88 -10.72
CA TRP A 184 -7.45 -3.78 -10.31
C TRP A 184 -6.11 -3.49 -10.99
N THR A 185 -6.12 -2.95 -12.20
CA THR A 185 -4.89 -2.63 -12.93
C THR A 185 -4.20 -1.38 -12.40
N LYS A 186 -4.90 -0.47 -11.73
CA LYS A 186 -4.31 0.71 -11.10
C LYS A 186 -3.49 0.37 -9.85
N HIS A 187 -3.87 -0.62 -9.07
CA HIS A 187 -3.13 -1.02 -7.86
C HIS A 187 -1.82 -1.78 -8.13
N ILE A 188 -1.66 -2.37 -9.31
CA ILE A 188 -0.42 -3.06 -9.70
C ILE A 188 0.59 -2.12 -10.37
N ARG A 189 0.15 -0.96 -10.89
CA ARG A 189 1.02 -0.02 -11.63
C ARG A 189 1.90 0.90 -10.79
N VAL A 190 1.71 1.03 -9.49
CA VAL A 190 2.46 2.00 -8.66
C VAL A 190 3.89 1.54 -8.31
N SER A 191 4.25 0.27 -8.53
CA SER A 191 5.61 -0.23 -8.23
C SER A 191 6.58 -0.30 -9.42
N SER A 192 6.16 0.10 -10.64
CA SER A 192 7.01 0.02 -11.85
C SER A 192 7.34 1.37 -12.49
N ALA A 193 7.05 2.49 -11.84
CA ALA A 193 7.38 3.82 -12.35
C ALA A 193 8.80 4.24 -11.93
N ILE A 194 9.81 3.53 -12.42
CA ILE A 194 11.18 4.05 -12.52
C ILE A 194 11.66 3.76 -13.94
N THR A 195 11.86 4.86 -14.70
CA THR A 195 12.56 4.99 -15.98
C THR A 195 11.90 4.42 -17.24
N GLN A 196 11.19 5.28 -17.97
CA GLN A 196 11.27 5.29 -19.44
C GLN A 196 11.42 6.73 -19.98
N PRO A 197 12.27 6.96 -20.97
CA PRO A 197 12.50 8.27 -21.57
C PRO A 197 11.37 8.64 -22.53
N LYS A 198 11.00 9.93 -22.50
CA LYS A 198 10.00 10.57 -23.35
C LYS A 198 10.29 10.33 -24.85
N ARG A 199 9.38 9.69 -25.57
CA ARG A 199 9.25 9.84 -27.02
C ARG A 199 8.28 11.00 -27.33
N ARG A 200 8.80 12.00 -28.06
CA ARG A 200 8.03 13.05 -28.72
C ARG A 200 7.29 12.45 -29.93
N GLY A 201 6.03 12.80 -30.06
CA GLY A 201 5.25 12.61 -31.27
C GLY A 201 4.06 13.57 -31.25
N SER A 202 4.10 14.46 -32.07
CA SER A 202 3.51 15.57 -32.76
C SER A 202 2.01 15.52 -33.04
N GLN A 203 1.45 16.77 -33.01
CA GLN A 203 0.29 17.33 -33.76
C GLN A 203 -1.09 17.14 -33.13
N GLY A 204 -1.92 18.12 -32.96
CA GLY A 204 -2.05 19.39 -33.59
C GLY A 204 -3.12 20.27 -32.97
N SER A 205 -3.06 21.54 -33.29
CA SER A 205 -4.10 22.58 -33.37
C SER A 205 -4.52 23.27 -32.07
N ALA A 206 -4.11 24.54 -32.01
CA ALA A 206 -4.65 25.61 -31.17
C ALA A 206 -6.08 26.05 -31.62
N PRO A 207 -6.81 26.88 -30.84
CA PRO A 207 -6.53 28.32 -30.93
C PRO A 207 -6.64 29.18 -29.64
N THR A 208 -5.85 30.27 -29.70
CA THR A 208 -6.07 31.67 -29.25
C THR A 208 -6.49 32.03 -27.84
N THR A 209 -5.56 32.59 -27.12
CA THR A 209 -5.31 33.85 -26.38
C THR A 209 -6.51 34.64 -25.79
N PRO A 210 -6.37 35.65 -24.87
CA PRO A 210 -5.15 36.33 -24.41
C PRO A 210 -5.04 36.66 -22.90
N ASP A 211 -3.85 37.08 -22.54
CA ASP A 211 -3.52 38.27 -21.70
C ASP A 211 -3.31 38.13 -20.20
N GLY A 212 -2.18 38.71 -19.78
CA GLY A 212 -2.07 39.42 -18.49
C GLY A 212 -1.21 38.81 -17.39
N GLY A 213 0.07 39.21 -17.30
CA GLY A 213 0.57 39.66 -16.02
C GLY A 213 1.54 38.78 -15.22
N GLU A 214 2.72 39.32 -15.05
CA GLU A 214 3.65 39.22 -13.92
C GLU A 214 4.64 38.07 -13.79
N LYS A 215 5.84 38.37 -14.22
CA LYS A 215 7.09 37.67 -13.91
C LYS A 215 7.42 37.82 -12.41
N ARG A 216 7.38 36.73 -11.65
CA ARG A 216 8.11 36.63 -10.36
C ARG A 216 9.35 35.75 -10.55
N ARG A 217 10.51 36.39 -10.38
CA ARG A 217 11.82 35.75 -10.31
C ARG A 217 11.90 34.93 -9.00
N PHE A 218 12.10 33.63 -9.09
CA PHE A 218 12.55 32.84 -7.95
C PHE A 218 14.07 32.67 -8.01
N SER A 219 14.73 33.15 -6.98
CA SER A 219 16.15 33.03 -6.74
C SER A 219 16.52 31.58 -6.36
N TRP A 220 17.55 31.07 -6.97
CA TRP A 220 18.18 29.78 -6.65
C TRP A 220 18.92 29.88 -5.32
N ILE A 221 18.60 28.98 -4.37
CA ILE A 221 19.40 28.68 -3.17
C ILE A 221 20.20 27.41 -3.47
N PRO A 222 21.54 27.39 -3.29
CA PRO A 222 22.33 26.21 -3.56
C PRO A 222 22.13 25.14 -2.47
N ARG A 223 21.81 23.92 -2.88
CA ARG A 223 21.81 22.74 -2.00
C ARG A 223 23.22 22.43 -1.54
N SER A 224 23.43 22.38 -0.24
CA SER A 224 24.65 21.90 0.42
C SER A 224 24.95 20.46 -0.02
N LYS A 225 26.23 20.22 -0.34
CA LYS A 225 26.77 18.93 -0.76
C LYS A 225 26.65 17.91 0.37
N ALA A 226 25.89 16.83 0.15
CA ALA A 226 26.00 15.62 0.95
C ALA A 226 27.35 14.94 0.70
N PRO A 227 28.00 14.35 1.71
CA PRO A 227 29.29 13.70 1.53
C PRO A 227 29.17 12.43 0.70
N PHE A 228 30.07 12.28 -0.25
CA PHE A 228 30.24 11.12 -1.13
C PHE A 228 30.75 9.92 -0.31
N ILE A 229 29.97 8.85 -0.21
CA ILE A 229 30.37 7.58 0.42
C ILE A 229 30.92 6.65 -0.66
N PRO A 230 32.20 6.24 -0.59
CA PRO A 230 32.77 5.28 -1.54
C PRO A 230 32.17 3.87 -1.36
N ARG A 231 31.92 3.17 -2.46
CA ARG A 231 31.27 1.85 -2.53
C ARG A 231 32.11 0.65 -2.03
N ASN A 232 33.24 0.84 -1.36
CA ASN A 232 34.10 -0.25 -0.86
C ASN A 232 34.54 0.05 0.59
N CYS A 233 33.61 -0.02 1.55
CA CYS A 233 33.98 -0.16 2.96
C CYS A 233 33.62 -1.56 3.45
N SER A 234 34.61 -2.31 3.92
CA SER A 234 34.40 -3.60 4.53
C SER A 234 33.62 -3.47 5.86
N TYR A 235 32.83 -4.50 6.19
CA TYR A 235 31.95 -4.57 7.37
C TYR A 235 32.67 -4.24 8.71
N ASN A 236 33.97 -4.47 8.78
CA ASN A 236 34.79 -4.21 9.98
C ASN A 236 35.10 -2.73 10.25
N THR A 237 34.91 -1.85 9.26
CA THR A 237 35.14 -0.41 9.45
C THR A 237 33.90 0.28 10.04
N LEU A 238 32.70 -0.24 9.75
CA LEU A 238 31.43 0.28 10.28
C LEU A 238 31.23 -0.07 11.77
N THR A 239 31.64 -1.27 12.20
CA THR A 239 31.56 -1.69 13.60
C THR A 239 32.49 -0.86 14.48
N LYS A 240 33.75 -0.60 14.05
CA LYS A 240 34.67 0.28 14.79
C LYS A 240 34.19 1.73 14.91
N THR A 241 33.48 2.22 13.90
CA THR A 241 32.92 3.60 13.93
C THR A 241 31.73 3.71 14.90
N LEU A 242 30.93 2.66 15.02
CA LEU A 242 29.81 2.59 15.97
C LEU A 242 30.30 2.40 17.41
N GLU A 243 31.33 1.59 17.64
CA GLU A 243 31.96 1.40 18.96
C GLU A 243 32.60 2.70 19.46
N ASN A 244 33.28 3.45 18.59
CA ASN A 244 33.88 4.75 18.92
C ASN A 244 32.82 5.85 19.19
N ALA A 245 31.64 5.78 18.56
CA ALA A 245 30.52 6.68 18.83
C ALA A 245 29.88 6.40 20.19
N ASP A 246 29.77 5.12 20.59
CA ASP A 246 29.24 4.68 21.88
C ASP A 246 30.20 5.03 23.05
N GLU A 247 31.52 4.92 22.83
CA GLU A 247 32.52 5.39 23.81
C GLU A 247 32.54 6.92 23.96
N ALA A 248 32.35 7.68 22.87
CA ALA A 248 32.26 9.14 22.90
C ALA A 248 31.00 9.61 23.67
N LEU A 249 29.87 8.91 23.53
CA LEU A 249 28.65 9.15 24.31
C LEU A 249 28.81 8.81 25.79
N LYS A 250 29.53 7.71 26.13
CA LYS A 250 29.84 7.35 27.51
C LYS A 250 30.78 8.33 28.18
N LYS A 251 31.76 8.90 27.47
CA LYS A 251 32.68 9.94 28.01
C LYS A 251 32.00 11.28 28.23
N LYS A 252 30.93 11.63 27.47
CA LYS A 252 30.18 12.88 27.64
C LYS A 252 29.25 12.87 28.86
N ASN A 253 28.93 11.67 29.39
CA ASN A 253 28.06 11.50 30.56
C ASN A 253 28.83 11.37 31.89
N GLN A 254 30.17 11.50 31.91
CA GLN A 254 31.00 11.40 33.12
C GLN A 254 31.50 12.71 33.72
N SER A 255 31.06 13.85 33.20
CA SER A 255 31.34 15.14 33.81
C SER A 255 30.04 15.77 34.32
N SER A 256 29.61 15.38 35.51
CA SER A 256 28.52 16.01 36.24
C SER A 256 28.99 16.50 37.58
N PRO A 257 28.59 17.70 37.98
CA PRO A 257 28.76 18.14 39.38
C PRO A 257 27.58 17.68 40.21
N SER A 258 27.90 17.29 41.44
CA SER A 258 27.11 17.32 42.69
C SER A 258 25.62 16.94 42.63
N THR A 259 25.32 15.85 43.32
CA THR A 259 24.01 15.35 43.71
C THR A 259 23.08 16.40 44.33
N PRO A 260 21.85 16.52 43.84
CA PRO A 260 20.74 17.00 44.65
C PRO A 260 19.98 15.81 45.25
N ASP A 261 19.60 16.04 46.48
CA ASP A 261 18.86 15.28 47.46
C ASP A 261 17.73 14.41 46.88
N LYS A 262 17.71 13.12 47.27
CA LYS A 262 16.76 12.11 46.81
C LYS A 262 15.40 12.15 47.53
N SER A 263 14.94 13.29 48.01
CA SER A 263 13.68 13.34 48.79
C SER A 263 12.53 14.14 48.18
N SER A 264 12.60 14.57 46.90
CA SER A 264 11.50 15.33 46.27
C SER A 264 11.10 14.88 44.87
N ASN A 265 11.18 13.58 44.56
CA ASN A 265 10.47 13.03 43.40
C ASN A 265 8.99 12.79 43.77
N ALA A 266 8.31 13.79 44.31
CA ALA A 266 6.87 13.91 44.15
C ALA A 266 6.61 14.04 42.63
N LEU A 267 6.00 13.01 42.03
CA LEU A 267 5.51 13.01 40.66
C LEU A 267 4.84 14.36 40.41
N ILE A 268 5.49 15.23 39.65
CA ILE A 268 4.86 16.47 39.13
C ILE A 268 3.75 15.96 38.20
N LYS A 269 2.55 15.87 38.74
CA LYS A 269 1.36 15.51 37.99
C LYS A 269 1.15 16.58 36.92
N ARG A 270 1.32 16.22 35.68
CA ARG A 270 1.14 17.13 34.55
C ARG A 270 -0.36 17.40 34.39
N LYS A 271 -0.78 18.63 34.66
CA LYS A 271 -2.11 19.11 34.28
C LYS A 271 -2.12 19.23 32.77
N GLN A 272 -2.73 18.28 32.07
CA GLN A 272 -2.85 18.29 30.62
C GLN A 272 -4.15 17.60 30.20
N ARG A 273 -4.71 18.06 29.08
CA ARG A 273 -5.89 17.43 28.48
C ARG A 273 -5.51 16.07 27.91
N LEU A 274 -6.27 15.03 28.27
CA LEU A 274 -6.08 13.68 27.78
C LEU A 274 -6.99 13.37 26.60
N TYR A 275 -6.46 12.57 25.67
CA TYR A 275 -7.18 12.12 24.49
C TYR A 275 -7.21 10.61 24.40
N ILE A 276 -8.19 10.11 23.65
CA ILE A 276 -8.30 8.71 23.24
C ILE A 276 -8.05 8.65 21.73
N GLN A 277 -7.17 7.75 21.31
CA GLN A 277 -6.97 7.46 19.91
C GLN A 277 -8.07 6.55 19.38
N VAL A 278 -8.71 6.96 18.29
CA VAL A 278 -9.70 6.18 17.54
C VAL A 278 -9.18 5.94 16.14
N ASP A 279 -9.02 4.69 15.76
CA ASP A 279 -8.57 4.27 14.44
C ASP A 279 -9.79 3.86 13.61
N VAL A 280 -10.13 4.65 12.59
CA VAL A 280 -11.27 4.38 11.72
C VAL A 280 -10.80 3.90 10.36
N THR A 281 -11.28 2.73 9.95
CA THR A 281 -11.06 2.16 8.62
C THR A 281 -12.36 2.19 7.83
N TYR A 282 -12.38 2.93 6.71
CA TYR A 282 -13.50 2.93 5.78
C TYR A 282 -13.35 1.83 4.74
N CYS A 283 -14.40 1.08 4.53
CA CYS A 283 -14.51 0.03 3.51
C CYS A 283 -15.53 0.41 2.45
N PHE A 284 -15.27 0.09 1.18
CA PHE A 284 -16.15 0.43 0.07
C PHE A 284 -17.47 -0.34 0.09
N ASP A 285 -17.47 -1.56 0.63
CA ASP A 285 -18.67 -2.38 0.74
C ASP A 285 -18.65 -3.24 2.03
N VAL A 286 -19.80 -3.81 2.34
CA VAL A 286 -20.00 -4.66 3.54
C VAL A 286 -19.15 -5.95 3.49
N ARG A 287 -18.80 -6.46 2.29
CA ARG A 287 -17.95 -7.66 2.18
C ARG A 287 -16.52 -7.33 2.61
N GLN A 288 -15.99 -6.21 2.13
CA GLN A 288 -14.69 -5.72 2.55
C GLN A 288 -14.69 -5.41 4.06
N ALA A 289 -15.72 -4.75 4.57
CA ALA A 289 -15.85 -4.44 6.00
C ALA A 289 -15.87 -5.72 6.87
N LYS A 290 -16.65 -6.74 6.49
CA LYS A 290 -16.65 -8.05 7.16
C LYS A 290 -15.30 -8.74 7.10
N TYR A 291 -14.58 -8.61 5.97
CA TYR A 291 -13.24 -9.14 5.84
C TYR A 291 -12.23 -8.39 6.74
N MET A 292 -12.27 -7.06 6.76
CA MET A 292 -11.39 -6.26 7.62
C MET A 292 -11.64 -6.55 9.10
N ARG A 293 -12.91 -6.65 9.52
CA ARG A 293 -13.26 -7.08 10.88
C ARG A 293 -12.64 -8.44 11.22
N PHE A 294 -12.79 -9.42 10.34
CA PHE A 294 -12.17 -10.74 10.47
C PHE A 294 -10.65 -10.63 10.58
N PHE A 295 -10.00 -9.92 9.68
CA PHE A 295 -8.54 -9.84 9.62
C PHE A 295 -7.92 -9.08 10.81
N GLN A 296 -8.62 -8.11 11.37
CA GLN A 296 -8.16 -7.33 12.53
C GLN A 296 -8.55 -7.94 13.88
N SER A 297 -9.45 -8.95 13.92
CA SER A 297 -9.90 -9.59 15.16
C SER A 297 -8.80 -10.38 15.87
N HIS A 298 -8.95 -10.51 17.21
CA HIS A 298 -8.11 -11.31 18.08
C HIS A 298 -6.64 -10.89 18.18
N GLY A 299 -6.32 -9.63 17.84
CA GLY A 299 -4.98 -9.08 18.00
C GLY A 299 -3.92 -9.81 17.17
N ASP A 300 -3.06 -10.60 17.80
CA ASP A 300 -1.91 -11.23 17.13
C ASP A 300 -2.22 -12.57 16.43
N ILE A 301 -3.48 -13.01 16.37
CA ILE A 301 -3.82 -14.33 15.78
C ILE A 301 -3.28 -14.51 14.36
N TRP A 302 -3.39 -13.45 13.51
CA TRP A 302 -2.89 -13.52 12.12
C TRP A 302 -1.37 -13.43 12.02
N GLN A 303 -0.68 -12.97 13.06
CA GLN A 303 0.79 -13.05 13.12
C GLN A 303 1.21 -14.51 13.41
N ILE A 304 0.47 -15.19 14.27
CA ILE A 304 0.69 -16.58 14.67
C ILE A 304 0.30 -17.52 13.53
N LEU A 305 -0.94 -17.46 13.02
CA LEU A 305 -1.38 -18.22 11.85
C LEU A 305 -0.47 -17.96 10.65
N GLY A 306 -0.09 -16.71 10.43
CA GLY A 306 0.87 -16.35 9.38
C GLY A 306 2.22 -17.06 9.54
N SER A 307 2.68 -17.34 10.76
CA SER A 307 3.92 -18.11 10.99
C SER A 307 3.77 -19.59 10.62
N ILE A 308 2.57 -20.13 10.75
CA ILE A 308 2.23 -21.53 10.42
C ILE A 308 2.10 -21.69 8.89
N ILE A 309 1.36 -20.79 8.23
CA ILE A 309 0.98 -20.96 6.82
C ILE A 309 2.04 -20.47 5.83
N ARG A 310 2.96 -19.60 6.24
CA ARG A 310 4.02 -19.08 5.36
C ARG A 310 4.96 -20.15 4.81
N PRO A 311 5.43 -21.12 5.58
CA PRO A 311 6.21 -22.25 5.04
C PRO A 311 5.46 -23.04 3.97
N MET A 312 4.12 -23.14 4.10
CA MET A 312 3.25 -23.79 3.14
C MET A 312 2.98 -22.97 1.86
N GLY A 313 3.63 -21.83 1.71
CA GLY A 313 3.46 -20.95 0.54
C GLY A 313 2.23 -20.05 0.60
N LEU A 314 1.53 -19.98 1.71
CA LEU A 314 0.34 -19.14 1.87
C LEU A 314 0.66 -17.78 2.51
N THR A 315 -0.20 -16.81 2.26
CA THR A 315 -0.17 -15.49 2.90
C THR A 315 -1.59 -14.96 3.06
N VAL A 316 -1.89 -14.40 4.23
CA VAL A 316 -3.10 -13.61 4.46
C VAL A 316 -2.69 -12.16 4.68
N ASP A 317 -3.37 -11.25 4.00
CA ASP A 317 -3.19 -9.80 4.14
C ASP A 317 -4.55 -9.09 4.16
N ASN A 318 -4.57 -7.76 4.09
CA ASN A 318 -5.78 -6.94 4.10
C ASN A 318 -6.70 -7.13 2.87
N LEU A 319 -6.30 -7.91 1.87
CA LEU A 319 -7.07 -8.19 0.66
C LEU A 319 -7.61 -9.62 0.60
N GLY A 320 -6.99 -10.57 1.30
CA GLY A 320 -7.41 -11.97 1.27
C GLY A 320 -6.33 -12.99 1.58
N LEU A 321 -6.66 -14.24 1.26
CA LEU A 321 -5.74 -15.36 1.26
C LEU A 321 -5.11 -15.52 -0.13
N TRP A 322 -3.81 -15.74 -0.15
CA TRP A 322 -3.00 -15.89 -1.35
C TRP A 322 -2.14 -17.13 -1.27
N ILE A 323 -1.88 -17.77 -2.41
CA ILE A 323 -0.81 -18.75 -2.57
C ILE A 323 0.36 -18.11 -3.34
N ARG A 324 1.60 -18.48 -3.02
CA ARG A 324 2.81 -17.93 -3.63
C ARG A 324 3.49 -18.96 -4.51
N VAL A 325 3.89 -18.52 -5.70
CA VAL A 325 4.71 -19.30 -6.64
C VAL A 325 6.17 -19.30 -6.13
N PRO A 326 6.78 -20.46 -5.79
CA PRO A 326 8.08 -20.55 -5.11
C PRO A 326 9.21 -19.88 -5.90
N GLU A 327 9.23 -20.06 -7.21
CA GLU A 327 10.26 -19.55 -8.11
C GLU A 327 10.28 -18.02 -8.10
N ILE A 328 9.11 -17.40 -8.07
CA ILE A 328 8.95 -15.94 -8.04
C ILE A 328 9.19 -15.42 -6.63
N GLU A 329 8.77 -16.15 -5.60
CA GLU A 329 8.88 -15.73 -4.19
C GLU A 329 10.31 -15.43 -3.76
N ARG A 330 11.29 -16.20 -4.27
CA ARG A 330 12.72 -16.03 -3.98
C ARG A 330 13.23 -14.64 -4.38
N VAL A 331 12.63 -14.04 -5.42
CA VAL A 331 13.02 -12.73 -5.97
C VAL A 331 12.09 -11.64 -5.51
N ASN A 332 10.77 -11.86 -5.60
CA ASN A 332 9.75 -10.86 -5.27
C ASN A 332 8.49 -11.50 -4.68
N LYS A 333 8.35 -11.40 -3.36
CA LYS A 333 7.23 -11.98 -2.62
C LYS A 333 5.85 -11.43 -3.04
N ASN A 334 5.78 -10.18 -3.47
CA ASN A 334 4.50 -9.57 -3.87
C ASN A 334 4.06 -10.03 -5.27
N GLN A 335 5.00 -10.17 -6.20
CA GLN A 335 4.72 -10.70 -7.54
C GLN A 335 4.39 -12.20 -7.54
N ALA A 336 4.83 -12.92 -6.50
CA ALA A 336 4.59 -14.35 -6.35
C ALA A 336 3.14 -14.70 -5.99
N LYS A 337 2.34 -13.73 -5.50
CA LYS A 337 1.00 -13.98 -4.96
C LYS A 337 -0.02 -14.26 -6.06
N VAL A 338 -0.73 -15.38 -5.94
CA VAL A 338 -1.96 -15.71 -6.68
C VAL A 338 -3.12 -15.68 -5.70
N TRP A 339 -4.18 -14.95 -6.05
CA TRP A 339 -5.30 -14.72 -5.15
C TRP A 339 -6.19 -15.96 -5.03
N LEU A 340 -6.60 -16.31 -3.80
CA LEU A 340 -7.51 -17.41 -3.52
C LEU A 340 -8.90 -16.91 -3.16
N THR A 341 -9.02 -16.17 -2.06
CA THR A 341 -10.32 -15.69 -1.57
C THR A 341 -10.19 -14.57 -0.53
N SER A 342 -11.22 -13.72 -0.45
CA SER A 342 -11.44 -12.81 0.67
C SER A 342 -12.63 -13.20 1.56
N LYS A 343 -13.22 -14.40 1.36
CA LYS A 343 -14.33 -14.86 2.19
C LYS A 343 -13.77 -15.51 3.47
N PRO A 344 -14.03 -14.94 4.67
CA PRO A 344 -13.47 -15.45 5.94
C PRO A 344 -13.76 -16.92 6.20
N SER A 345 -14.98 -17.38 5.93
CA SER A 345 -15.36 -18.78 6.13
C SER A 345 -14.60 -19.76 5.23
N PHE A 346 -14.27 -19.34 3.99
CA PHE A 346 -13.45 -20.15 3.09
C PHE A 346 -12.00 -20.20 3.54
N ILE A 347 -11.47 -19.07 4.07
CA ILE A 347 -10.11 -19.03 4.62
C ILE A 347 -10.00 -19.98 5.81
N LEU A 348 -10.89 -19.86 6.80
CA LEU A 348 -10.87 -20.73 7.99
C LEU A 348 -11.07 -22.22 7.64
N LYS A 349 -11.99 -22.51 6.70
CA LYS A 349 -12.19 -23.86 6.20
C LYS A 349 -10.93 -24.42 5.51
N PHE A 350 -10.27 -23.61 4.69
CA PHE A 350 -9.04 -24.02 4.00
C PHE A 350 -7.89 -24.29 4.96
N LEU A 351 -7.80 -23.50 6.05
CA LEU A 351 -6.84 -23.70 7.14
C LEU A 351 -7.27 -24.77 8.14
N GLU A 352 -8.46 -25.35 7.98
CA GLU A 352 -9.06 -26.40 8.80
C GLU A 352 -9.15 -26.03 10.29
N VAL A 353 -9.51 -24.77 10.57
CA VAL A 353 -9.78 -24.30 11.92
C VAL A 353 -11.26 -23.99 12.13
N SER A 354 -11.74 -24.09 13.37
CA SER A 354 -13.16 -23.93 13.71
C SER A 354 -13.70 -22.53 13.39
N ILE A 355 -14.65 -22.45 12.47
CA ILE A 355 -15.34 -21.20 12.11
C ILE A 355 -16.14 -20.64 13.29
N PRO A 356 -17.00 -21.41 14.00
CA PRO A 356 -17.78 -20.86 15.11
C PRO A 356 -16.91 -20.36 16.27
N GLN A 357 -15.79 -21.03 16.54
CA GLN A 357 -14.88 -20.62 17.60
C GLN A 357 -14.17 -19.31 17.27
N TYR A 358 -13.82 -19.09 16.00
CA TYR A 358 -13.19 -17.84 15.55
C TYR A 358 -14.05 -16.60 15.83
N TYR A 359 -15.37 -16.70 15.70
CA TYR A 359 -16.27 -15.56 15.90
C TYR A 359 -16.69 -15.32 17.36
N ARG A 360 -16.07 -16.04 18.31
CA ARG A 360 -16.26 -15.83 19.76
C ARG A 360 -14.96 -15.29 20.36
N PRO A 361 -15.03 -14.44 21.39
CA PRO A 361 -13.82 -14.05 22.12
C PRO A 361 -13.14 -15.29 22.72
N PHE A 362 -11.82 -15.36 22.63
CA PHE A 362 -11.05 -16.40 23.32
C PHE A 362 -10.97 -16.08 24.81
N PRO A 363 -11.19 -17.07 25.70
CA PRO A 363 -11.14 -16.85 27.15
C PRO A 363 -9.73 -16.54 27.66
N SER A 364 -8.69 -17.01 26.96
CA SER A 364 -7.29 -16.78 27.32
C SER A 364 -6.38 -16.79 26.09
N ILE A 365 -5.16 -16.31 26.26
CA ILE A 365 -4.10 -16.37 25.22
C ILE A 365 -3.81 -17.85 24.88
N GLU A 366 -3.80 -18.71 25.88
CA GLU A 366 -3.57 -20.14 25.72
C GLU A 366 -4.65 -20.79 24.85
N ALA A 367 -5.94 -20.50 25.11
CA ALA A 367 -7.04 -21.00 24.30
C ALA A 367 -6.96 -20.55 22.82
N MET A 368 -6.42 -19.35 22.57
CA MET A 368 -6.13 -18.87 21.23
C MET A 368 -4.95 -19.64 20.59
N PHE A 369 -3.91 -19.97 21.36
CA PHE A 369 -2.79 -20.78 20.87
C PHE A 369 -3.25 -22.20 20.51
N GLU A 370 -4.02 -22.84 21.37
CA GLU A 370 -4.62 -24.14 21.11
C GLU A 370 -5.52 -24.13 19.87
N TYR A 371 -6.29 -23.04 19.68
CA TYR A 371 -7.13 -22.88 18.50
C TYR A 371 -6.30 -22.88 17.21
N VAL A 372 -5.23 -22.10 17.14
CA VAL A 372 -4.40 -22.03 15.92
C VAL A 372 -3.56 -23.30 15.72
N ALA A 373 -3.18 -23.98 16.80
CA ALA A 373 -2.44 -25.23 16.77
C ALA A 373 -3.28 -26.41 16.22
N LYS A 374 -4.63 -26.31 16.23
CA LYS A 374 -5.51 -27.30 15.60
C LYS A 374 -5.42 -27.33 14.08
N SER A 375 -4.84 -26.28 13.44
CA SER A 375 -4.58 -26.35 12.01
C SER A 375 -3.61 -27.48 11.68
N PRO A 376 -3.94 -28.43 10.80
CA PRO A 376 -3.05 -29.53 10.44
C PRO A 376 -1.80 -29.08 9.66
N MET A 377 -1.72 -27.80 9.32
CA MET A 377 -0.50 -27.16 8.78
C MET A 377 0.52 -26.81 9.87
N PHE A 378 0.13 -26.86 11.17
CA PHE A 378 1.02 -26.58 12.28
C PHE A 378 1.90 -27.78 12.59
N SER A 379 3.18 -27.52 12.84
CA SER A 379 4.10 -28.51 13.37
C SER A 379 5.21 -27.87 14.20
N VAL A 380 5.73 -28.65 15.14
CA VAL A 380 6.89 -28.33 15.97
C VAL A 380 7.82 -29.53 15.92
N PRO A 381 8.78 -29.60 15.00
CA PRO A 381 9.73 -30.71 14.90
C PRO A 381 10.51 -30.92 16.21
N PRO A 382 10.87 -32.17 16.56
CA PRO A 382 11.65 -32.50 17.75
C PRO A 382 13.02 -31.82 17.77
N GLU A 383 13.65 -31.78 16.62
CA GLU A 383 14.97 -31.20 16.39
C GLU A 383 14.83 -29.84 15.69
N GLU A 384 14.69 -28.79 16.46
CA GLU A 384 15.16 -27.46 16.01
C GLU A 384 16.52 -27.26 16.70
N ASP A 385 17.58 -27.12 15.90
CA ASP A 385 18.91 -26.72 16.38
C ASP A 385 18.76 -25.52 17.32
N LYS A 386 19.09 -25.71 18.60
CA LYS A 386 19.00 -24.65 19.61
C LYS A 386 19.86 -23.44 19.24
N ASP A 387 20.87 -23.63 18.38
CA ASP A 387 21.79 -22.60 17.90
C ASP A 387 21.28 -21.82 16.68
N VAL A 388 20.23 -22.28 15.99
CA VAL A 388 19.63 -21.59 14.83
C VAL A 388 18.59 -20.53 15.27
N GLY A 389 18.26 -20.43 16.55
CA GLY A 389 17.28 -19.60 17.19
C GLY A 389 17.03 -18.21 16.58
N LEU A 390 17.49 -17.17 17.24
CA LEU A 390 17.26 -15.75 16.83
C LEU A 390 18.05 -15.32 15.58
N ALA A 391 19.22 -15.92 15.32
CA ALA A 391 20.08 -15.56 14.20
C ALA A 391 19.46 -15.93 12.83
N ALA A 392 18.77 -17.08 12.75
CA ALA A 392 18.11 -17.53 11.52
C ALA A 392 16.73 -16.88 11.26
N MET A 393 16.20 -16.17 12.24
CA MET A 393 14.92 -15.47 12.07
C MET A 393 15.02 -14.37 11.02
N THR A 394 13.98 -14.26 10.17
CA THR A 394 13.87 -13.13 9.25
C THR A 394 13.80 -11.80 10.03
N HIS A 395 14.18 -10.69 9.37
CA HIS A 395 14.04 -9.36 9.97
C HIS A 395 12.63 -9.09 10.52
N ASN A 396 11.61 -9.51 9.79
CA ASN A 396 10.21 -9.33 10.21
C ASN A 396 9.84 -10.19 11.42
N ASP A 397 10.39 -11.38 11.54
CA ASP A 397 10.12 -12.23 12.71
C ASP A 397 10.84 -11.69 13.95
N ARG A 398 12.07 -11.20 13.81
CA ARG A 398 12.76 -10.46 14.89
C ARG A 398 11.97 -9.24 15.34
N LYS A 399 11.43 -8.46 14.40
CA LYS A 399 10.55 -7.31 14.72
C LYS A 399 9.29 -7.74 15.48
N ARG A 400 8.66 -8.87 15.08
CA ARG A 400 7.50 -9.42 15.81
C ARG A 400 7.89 -9.85 17.22
N MET A 401 9.02 -10.54 17.38
CA MET A 401 9.53 -10.96 18.69
C MET A 401 9.75 -9.78 19.64
N SER A 402 10.32 -8.68 19.15
CA SER A 402 10.58 -7.51 19.98
C SER A 402 9.32 -6.70 20.31
N SER A 403 8.38 -6.59 19.38
CA SER A 403 7.26 -5.65 19.48
C SER A 403 5.92 -6.27 19.87
N ARG A 404 5.79 -7.61 19.88
CA ARG A 404 4.51 -8.32 20.10
C ARG A 404 4.64 -9.37 21.20
N PRO A 405 4.23 -9.07 22.45
CA PRO A 405 4.37 -9.99 23.58
C PRO A 405 3.67 -11.33 23.35
N VAL A 406 2.45 -11.34 22.83
CA VAL A 406 1.67 -12.58 22.57
C VAL A 406 2.36 -13.45 21.51
N TYR A 407 2.90 -12.86 20.42
CA TYR A 407 3.69 -13.60 19.46
C TYR A 407 4.99 -14.16 20.07
N ARG A 408 5.60 -13.43 20.99
CA ARG A 408 6.78 -13.91 21.73
C ARG A 408 6.43 -15.14 22.56
N GLN A 409 5.36 -15.10 23.37
CA GLN A 409 4.88 -16.24 24.15
C GLN A 409 4.61 -17.48 23.27
N TRP A 410 3.99 -17.28 22.09
CA TRP A 410 3.82 -18.36 21.13
C TRP A 410 5.13 -19.05 20.76
N VAL A 411 6.19 -18.28 20.52
CA VAL A 411 7.49 -18.80 20.07
C VAL A 411 8.33 -19.34 21.24
N THR A 412 8.35 -18.65 22.40
CA THR A 412 9.27 -18.96 23.51
C THR A 412 8.67 -19.86 24.59
N GLU A 413 7.34 -19.99 24.65
CA GLU A 413 6.67 -20.73 25.69
C GLU A 413 5.81 -21.88 25.12
N PHE A 414 4.85 -21.56 24.23
CA PHE A 414 3.92 -22.55 23.70
C PHE A 414 4.59 -23.61 22.82
N LYS A 415 5.37 -23.19 21.81
CA LYS A 415 6.07 -24.14 20.94
C LYS A 415 7.06 -25.06 21.67
N PRO A 416 7.94 -24.55 22.56
CA PRO A 416 8.81 -25.41 23.35
C PRO A 416 8.04 -26.43 24.19
N ARG A 417 6.96 -26.01 24.86
CA ARG A 417 6.09 -26.94 25.61
C ARG A 417 5.48 -28.02 24.73
N CYS A 418 4.98 -27.66 23.51
CA CYS A 418 4.50 -28.67 22.58
C CYS A 418 5.59 -29.67 22.17
N ARG A 419 6.83 -29.21 22.01
CA ARG A 419 7.99 -30.07 21.67
C ARG A 419 8.33 -31.03 22.83
N GLU A 420 8.38 -30.52 24.04
CA GLU A 420 8.64 -31.33 25.26
C GLU A 420 7.57 -32.41 25.45
N GLN A 421 6.31 -32.10 25.13
CA GLN A 421 5.19 -33.02 25.20
C GLN A 421 5.04 -33.94 23.96
N GLY A 422 5.90 -33.80 22.97
CA GLY A 422 5.83 -34.57 21.71
C GLY A 422 4.58 -34.26 20.86
N LEU A 423 3.91 -33.12 21.12
CA LEU A 423 2.71 -32.70 20.38
C LEU A 423 3.08 -32.00 19.07
N TYR A 424 2.27 -32.22 18.03
CA TYR A 424 2.43 -31.57 16.72
C TYR A 424 3.80 -31.79 16.07
N SER A 425 4.41 -32.96 16.26
CA SER A 425 5.75 -33.27 15.74
C SER A 425 5.84 -33.23 14.21
N GLN A 426 4.74 -33.47 13.50
CA GLN A 426 4.67 -33.47 12.04
C GLN A 426 3.46 -32.67 11.54
N SER A 427 3.65 -31.96 10.42
CA SER A 427 2.54 -31.37 9.67
C SER A 427 1.87 -32.41 8.81
N ALA A 428 0.54 -32.40 8.73
CA ALA A 428 -0.22 -33.21 7.77
C ALA A 428 -0.06 -32.69 6.32
N TYR A 429 0.48 -31.50 6.13
CA TYR A 429 0.60 -30.84 4.84
C TYR A 429 2.05 -30.49 4.51
N THR A 430 2.40 -30.62 3.22
CA THR A 430 3.58 -30.01 2.61
C THR A 430 3.14 -28.83 1.74
N ARG A 431 4.10 -28.05 1.26
CA ARG A 431 3.81 -26.94 0.35
C ARG A 431 3.14 -27.42 -0.96
N GLU A 432 3.54 -28.57 -1.44
CA GLU A 432 2.99 -29.21 -2.65
C GLU A 432 1.55 -29.64 -2.43
N THR A 433 1.26 -30.35 -1.35
CA THR A 433 -0.12 -30.79 -1.04
C THR A 433 -1.06 -29.63 -0.77
N VAL A 434 -0.57 -28.53 -0.17
CA VAL A 434 -1.34 -27.27 -0.03
C VAL A 434 -1.61 -26.62 -1.38
N LYS A 435 -0.66 -26.66 -2.31
CA LYS A 435 -0.85 -26.16 -3.68
C LYS A 435 -1.93 -26.94 -4.41
N GLU A 436 -1.88 -28.29 -4.37
CA GLU A 436 -2.88 -29.17 -4.96
C GLU A 436 -4.27 -28.95 -4.34
N LYS A 437 -4.34 -28.80 -3.01
CA LYS A 437 -5.56 -28.44 -2.30
C LYS A 437 -6.12 -27.11 -2.80
N ALA A 438 -5.25 -26.09 -2.97
CA ALA A 438 -5.66 -24.78 -3.47
C ALA A 438 -6.20 -24.85 -4.91
N PHE A 439 -5.57 -25.62 -5.79
CA PHE A 439 -6.05 -25.82 -7.16
C PHE A 439 -7.44 -26.45 -7.17
N ARG A 440 -7.66 -27.49 -6.37
CA ARG A 440 -8.94 -28.18 -6.26
C ARG A 440 -10.06 -27.31 -5.68
N GLU A 441 -9.77 -26.49 -4.65
CA GLU A 441 -10.80 -25.72 -3.94
C GLU A 441 -11.07 -24.34 -4.55
N PHE A 442 -10.12 -23.70 -5.23
CA PHE A 442 -10.22 -22.33 -5.73
C PHE A 442 -10.13 -22.16 -7.25
N THR A 443 -9.93 -23.26 -7.98
CA THR A 443 -9.88 -23.24 -9.47
C THR A 443 -8.85 -22.23 -10.03
N ILE A 444 -7.68 -22.10 -9.37
CA ILE A 444 -6.65 -21.09 -9.70
C ILE A 444 -5.45 -21.66 -10.47
N GLU A 445 -5.50 -22.94 -10.84
CA GLU A 445 -4.37 -23.66 -11.46
C GLU A 445 -3.88 -22.96 -12.73
N THR A 446 -4.81 -22.56 -13.60
CA THR A 446 -4.48 -21.82 -14.83
C THR A 446 -3.77 -20.50 -14.54
N GLU A 447 -4.29 -19.71 -13.59
CA GLU A 447 -3.67 -18.42 -13.21
C GLU A 447 -2.28 -18.65 -12.60
N TYR A 448 -2.12 -19.68 -11.78
CA TYR A 448 -0.85 -20.03 -11.15
C TYR A 448 0.22 -20.38 -12.21
N HIS A 449 -0.11 -21.27 -13.14
CA HIS A 449 0.80 -21.66 -14.21
C HIS A 449 1.09 -20.53 -15.19
N GLU A 450 0.09 -19.71 -15.51
CA GLU A 450 0.28 -18.53 -16.36
C GLU A 450 1.24 -17.50 -15.71
N ARG A 451 1.13 -17.28 -14.40
CA ARG A 451 2.04 -16.41 -13.65
C ARG A 451 3.46 -16.94 -13.64
N LEU A 452 3.61 -18.24 -13.39
CA LEU A 452 4.91 -18.93 -13.44
C LEU A 452 5.52 -18.83 -14.85
N ARG A 453 4.74 -19.12 -15.89
CA ARG A 453 5.16 -19.02 -17.29
C ARG A 453 5.65 -17.61 -17.65
N LYS A 454 4.87 -16.59 -17.31
CA LYS A 454 5.26 -15.17 -17.53
C LYS A 454 6.58 -14.83 -16.84
N TYR A 455 6.77 -15.30 -15.63
CA TYR A 455 8.02 -15.08 -14.90
C TYR A 455 9.20 -15.79 -15.59
N ILE A 456 9.06 -17.07 -15.95
CA ILE A 456 10.09 -17.82 -16.66
C ILE A 456 10.48 -17.12 -17.97
N CYS A 457 9.49 -16.70 -18.77
CA CYS A 457 9.75 -15.95 -20.00
C CYS A 457 10.52 -14.65 -19.76
N GLN A 458 10.19 -13.91 -18.69
CA GLN A 458 10.90 -12.68 -18.35
C GLN A 458 12.37 -12.94 -17.95
N GLU A 459 12.62 -13.98 -17.17
CA GLU A 459 13.99 -14.37 -16.77
C GLU A 459 14.79 -14.89 -17.99
N GLN A 460 14.16 -15.67 -18.86
CA GLN A 460 14.76 -16.12 -20.10
C GLN A 460 15.11 -14.94 -21.03
N LYS A 461 14.20 -13.97 -21.19
CA LYS A 461 14.48 -12.74 -21.95
C LYS A 461 15.67 -11.94 -21.38
N LYS A 462 15.82 -11.92 -20.05
CA LYS A 462 17.01 -11.33 -19.41
C LYS A 462 18.29 -12.12 -19.71
N ALA A 463 18.20 -13.45 -19.67
CA ALA A 463 19.32 -14.34 -20.00
C ALA A 463 19.73 -14.20 -21.48
N ILE A 464 18.77 -14.17 -22.41
CA ILE A 464 19.00 -13.94 -23.84
C ILE A 464 19.75 -12.63 -24.08
N ARG A 465 19.32 -11.51 -23.42
CA ARG A 465 20.02 -10.23 -23.53
C ARG A 465 21.48 -10.31 -23.05
N LYS A 466 21.77 -11.15 -22.04
CA LYS A 466 23.15 -11.38 -21.59
C LYS A 466 23.93 -12.19 -22.60
N LEU A 467 23.34 -13.25 -23.18
CA LEU A 467 23.96 -14.08 -24.21
C LEU A 467 24.30 -13.24 -25.46
N ILE A 468 23.40 -12.41 -25.94
CA ILE A 468 23.62 -11.51 -27.08
C ILE A 468 24.80 -10.56 -26.81
N LYS A 469 24.89 -10.00 -25.60
CA LYS A 469 26.04 -9.14 -25.24
C LYS A 469 27.36 -9.89 -25.13
N ALA A 470 27.31 -11.13 -24.66
CA ALA A 470 28.51 -11.98 -24.54
C ALA A 470 29.01 -12.46 -25.90
N ALA A 471 28.11 -12.67 -26.88
CA ALA A 471 28.51 -13.03 -28.24
C ALA A 471 29.23 -11.90 -29.01
N LEU A 472 29.12 -10.66 -28.52
CA LEU A 472 29.82 -9.48 -29.05
C LEU A 472 30.67 -8.84 -27.93
N PRO A 473 31.82 -9.43 -27.53
CA PRO A 473 32.66 -8.85 -26.50
C PRO A 473 33.23 -7.49 -26.95
N ILE A 474 33.60 -6.65 -26.00
CA ILE A 474 34.36 -5.42 -26.24
C ILE A 474 35.82 -5.82 -26.13
N GLY A 475 36.60 -5.69 -27.22
CA GLY A 475 38.04 -5.86 -27.18
C GLY A 475 38.71 -4.66 -26.48
N ASP A 476 39.88 -4.86 -25.93
CA ASP A 476 40.64 -3.77 -25.26
C ASP A 476 41.06 -2.66 -26.26
N ASP A 477 41.12 -2.98 -27.55
CA ASP A 477 41.42 -2.05 -28.66
C ASP A 477 40.14 -1.38 -29.26
N ASP A 478 38.94 -1.82 -28.88
CA ASP A 478 37.67 -1.37 -29.47
C ASP A 478 37.07 -0.13 -28.77
N LEU A 479 37.90 0.78 -28.26
CA LEU A 479 37.46 2.07 -27.70
C LEU A 479 37.01 3.08 -28.77
N ASP A 480 37.06 2.71 -30.06
CA ASP A 480 36.54 3.55 -31.14
C ASP A 480 35.02 3.68 -31.03
N GLN A 481 34.54 4.93 -31.04
CA GLN A 481 33.14 5.29 -30.99
C GLN A 481 32.29 4.64 -32.09
N GLN A 482 32.90 4.38 -33.28
CA GLN A 482 32.24 3.71 -34.38
C GLN A 482 32.06 2.21 -34.11
N ALA A 483 33.05 1.53 -33.57
CA ALA A 483 32.99 0.12 -33.18
C ALA A 483 31.91 -0.10 -32.11
N LEU A 484 31.89 0.73 -31.08
CA LEU A 484 30.82 0.72 -30.04
C LEU A 484 29.42 0.95 -30.61
N SER A 485 29.29 1.88 -31.56
CA SER A 485 28.01 2.16 -32.24
C SER A 485 27.54 0.97 -33.08
N ARG A 486 28.42 0.34 -33.87
CA ARG A 486 28.13 -0.86 -34.67
C ARG A 486 27.71 -2.03 -33.77
N ARG A 487 28.47 -2.29 -32.68
CA ARG A 487 28.13 -3.28 -31.67
C ARG A 487 26.75 -3.02 -31.08
N GLY A 488 26.42 -1.77 -30.75
CA GLY A 488 25.10 -1.35 -30.23
C GLY A 488 23.96 -1.65 -31.19
N LEU A 489 24.16 -1.42 -32.49
CA LEU A 489 23.19 -1.75 -33.55
C LEU A 489 22.97 -3.26 -33.68
N SER A 490 24.03 -4.06 -33.65
CA SER A 490 23.96 -5.54 -33.72
C SER A 490 23.21 -6.12 -32.52
N ILE A 491 23.54 -5.67 -31.31
CA ILE A 491 22.83 -6.08 -30.07
C ILE A 491 21.34 -5.70 -30.15
N LYS A 492 21.03 -4.50 -30.64
CA LYS A 492 19.64 -4.05 -30.78
C LYS A 492 18.88 -4.92 -31.77
N ALA A 493 19.44 -5.17 -32.95
CA ALA A 493 18.81 -5.98 -33.98
C ALA A 493 18.53 -7.41 -33.51
N MET A 494 19.50 -8.07 -32.87
CA MET A 494 19.33 -9.43 -32.32
C MET A 494 18.26 -9.47 -31.23
N ASN A 495 18.17 -8.44 -30.35
CA ASN A 495 17.09 -8.35 -29.36
C ASN A 495 15.71 -8.16 -30.03
N GLU A 496 15.63 -7.31 -31.04
CA GLU A 496 14.38 -7.09 -31.79
C GLU A 496 13.91 -8.39 -32.47
N ILE A 497 14.81 -9.18 -33.07
CA ILE A 497 14.50 -10.46 -33.71
C ILE A 497 14.05 -11.51 -32.69
N LEU A 498 14.79 -11.70 -31.57
CA LEU A 498 14.55 -12.79 -30.64
C LEU A 498 13.50 -12.50 -29.57
N ILE A 499 13.34 -11.23 -29.16
CA ILE A 499 12.54 -10.85 -27.99
C ILE A 499 11.30 -10.06 -28.37
N ASP A 500 11.44 -9.12 -29.34
CA ASP A 500 10.37 -8.22 -29.74
C ASP A 500 9.61 -8.74 -30.97
N GLU A 501 10.05 -9.89 -31.54
CA GLU A 501 9.41 -10.63 -32.64
C GLU A 501 9.07 -9.72 -33.82
N VAL A 502 10.04 -8.90 -34.23
CA VAL A 502 9.84 -7.95 -35.35
C VAL A 502 9.65 -8.65 -36.68
N ASP A 503 8.90 -8.00 -37.58
CA ASP A 503 8.62 -8.46 -38.93
C ASP A 503 9.92 -8.75 -39.73
N GLU A 504 9.90 -9.82 -40.52
CA GLU A 504 10.98 -10.25 -41.42
C GLU A 504 11.50 -9.11 -42.33
N THR A 505 10.60 -8.22 -42.74
CA THR A 505 10.93 -7.08 -43.60
C THR A 505 11.96 -6.12 -42.96
N MET A 506 12.13 -6.20 -41.65
CA MET A 506 13.02 -5.28 -40.94
C MET A 506 14.52 -5.63 -41.13
N TYR A 507 14.87 -6.90 -41.05
CA TYR A 507 16.26 -7.39 -41.14
C TYR A 507 16.47 -8.50 -42.17
N GLY A 508 15.40 -9.07 -42.74
CA GLY A 508 15.46 -10.25 -43.62
C GLY A 508 15.78 -11.54 -42.86
N ILE A 509 15.72 -11.52 -41.55
CA ILE A 509 16.03 -12.65 -40.64
C ILE A 509 14.90 -12.75 -39.63
N VAL A 510 14.35 -13.95 -39.47
CA VAL A 510 13.28 -14.26 -38.51
C VAL A 510 13.74 -15.32 -37.53
N ALA A 511 13.38 -15.17 -36.26
CA ALA A 511 13.58 -16.20 -35.27
C ALA A 511 12.67 -17.41 -35.55
N PRO A 512 13.20 -18.61 -35.73
CA PRO A 512 12.38 -19.80 -35.99
C PRO A 512 11.45 -20.11 -34.80
N HIS A 513 10.21 -20.48 -35.07
CA HIS A 513 9.28 -20.97 -34.02
C HIS A 513 9.82 -22.16 -33.22
N ALA A 514 10.77 -22.91 -33.80
CA ALA A 514 11.46 -24.02 -33.14
C ALA A 514 12.28 -23.59 -31.91
N LEU A 515 12.53 -22.27 -31.72
CA LEU A 515 13.19 -21.72 -30.53
C LEU A 515 12.26 -21.65 -29.31
N LEU A 516 10.96 -21.79 -29.50
CA LEU A 516 9.96 -21.75 -28.44
C LEU A 516 9.46 -23.16 -28.08
N GLU A 517 9.13 -23.33 -26.82
CA GLU A 517 8.32 -24.44 -26.33
C GLU A 517 6.83 -24.21 -26.65
N PRO A 518 5.97 -25.26 -26.65
CA PRO A 518 4.54 -25.10 -26.89
C PRO A 518 3.84 -24.12 -25.91
N ASN A 519 4.39 -23.96 -24.73
CA ASN A 519 3.91 -23.02 -23.72
C ASN A 519 4.43 -21.57 -23.90
N GLY A 520 5.21 -21.30 -24.95
CA GLY A 520 5.79 -19.97 -25.28
C GLY A 520 7.03 -19.59 -24.46
N THR A 521 7.64 -20.51 -23.72
CA THR A 521 8.97 -20.29 -23.12
C THR A 521 10.07 -20.62 -24.14
N TYR A 522 11.29 -20.10 -23.93
CA TYR A 522 12.40 -20.28 -24.86
C TYR A 522 13.17 -21.59 -24.61
N LYS A 523 13.57 -22.28 -25.68
CA LYS A 523 14.55 -23.37 -25.66
C LYS A 523 15.95 -22.75 -25.64
N MET A 524 16.51 -22.52 -24.47
CA MET A 524 17.72 -21.70 -24.27
C MET A 524 18.94 -22.22 -25.00
N ASP A 525 19.08 -23.53 -25.15
CA ASP A 525 20.12 -24.21 -25.95
C ASP A 525 20.03 -23.82 -27.43
N LYS A 526 18.84 -23.90 -28.01
CA LYS A 526 18.61 -23.52 -29.41
C LYS A 526 18.74 -22.02 -29.64
N VAL A 527 18.29 -21.21 -28.67
CA VAL A 527 18.48 -19.75 -28.72
C VAL A 527 19.98 -19.40 -28.70
N SER A 528 20.76 -20.04 -27.84
CA SER A 528 22.21 -19.84 -27.79
C SER A 528 22.89 -20.22 -29.11
N ALA A 529 22.51 -21.34 -29.70
CA ALA A 529 23.04 -21.78 -31.00
C ALA A 529 22.65 -20.79 -32.11
N PHE A 530 21.40 -20.30 -32.14
CA PHE A 530 20.92 -19.31 -33.10
C PHE A 530 21.67 -17.99 -32.99
N ILE A 531 21.97 -17.52 -31.76
CA ILE A 531 22.72 -16.27 -31.54
C ILE A 531 24.12 -16.42 -32.16
N VAL A 532 24.81 -17.54 -31.94
CA VAL A 532 26.14 -17.78 -32.46
C VAL A 532 26.12 -17.92 -33.98
N ASP A 533 25.19 -18.65 -34.55
CA ASP A 533 25.09 -18.90 -36.00
C ASP A 533 24.70 -17.64 -36.77
N LYS A 534 23.82 -16.78 -36.24
CA LYS A 534 23.25 -15.64 -36.95
C LYS A 534 23.80 -14.27 -36.58
N MET A 535 24.75 -14.18 -35.67
CA MET A 535 25.25 -12.90 -35.19
C MET A 535 25.84 -12.03 -36.30
N ASP A 536 26.64 -12.62 -37.19
CA ASP A 536 27.28 -11.87 -38.29
C ASP A 536 26.26 -11.43 -39.33
N ASP A 537 25.33 -12.31 -39.71
CA ASP A 537 24.24 -11.98 -40.64
C ASP A 537 23.36 -10.82 -40.10
N VAL A 538 23.00 -10.88 -38.81
CA VAL A 538 22.20 -9.84 -38.13
C VAL A 538 22.97 -8.53 -38.03
N SER A 539 24.27 -8.59 -37.77
CA SER A 539 25.16 -7.42 -37.71
C SER A 539 25.23 -6.71 -39.07
N ALA A 540 25.43 -7.46 -40.14
CA ALA A 540 25.45 -6.94 -41.50
C ALA A 540 24.11 -6.31 -41.89
N ALA A 541 22.99 -6.98 -41.58
CA ALA A 541 21.63 -6.47 -41.83
C ALA A 541 21.34 -5.18 -41.04
N ALA A 542 21.76 -5.12 -39.78
CA ALA A 542 21.59 -3.95 -38.92
C ALA A 542 22.33 -2.72 -39.46
N LEU A 543 23.58 -2.90 -39.90
CA LEU A 543 24.39 -1.83 -40.48
C LEU A 543 23.79 -1.31 -41.81
N LYS A 544 23.38 -2.21 -42.70
CA LYS A 544 22.70 -1.86 -43.96
C LYS A 544 21.41 -1.05 -43.74
N ARG A 545 20.63 -1.47 -42.73
CA ARG A 545 19.39 -0.76 -42.34
C ARG A 545 19.69 0.62 -41.79
N GLU A 546 20.67 0.77 -40.90
CA GLU A 546 21.04 2.07 -40.34
C GLU A 546 21.56 3.04 -41.41
N GLU A 547 22.32 2.56 -42.39
CA GLU A 547 22.77 3.36 -43.53
C GLU A 547 21.55 3.89 -44.34
N LYS A 548 20.60 3.00 -44.66
CA LYS A 548 19.34 3.38 -45.34
C LYS A 548 18.54 4.41 -44.56
N MET A 549 18.43 4.22 -43.22
CA MET A 549 17.70 5.15 -42.36
C MET A 549 18.44 6.48 -42.17
N SER A 550 19.75 6.48 -42.15
CA SER A 550 20.58 7.69 -42.11
C SER A 550 20.41 8.53 -43.39
N LYS A 551 20.45 7.90 -44.58
CA LYS A 551 20.15 8.57 -45.85
C LYS A 551 18.75 9.19 -45.86
N ARG A 552 17.74 8.47 -45.38
CA ARG A 552 16.37 8.99 -45.25
C ARG A 552 16.27 10.16 -44.27
N ARG A 553 16.94 10.10 -43.13
CA ARG A 553 16.98 11.19 -42.14
C ARG A 553 17.64 12.45 -42.69
N LYS A 554 18.74 12.30 -43.44
CA LYS A 554 19.39 13.43 -44.12
C LYS A 554 18.47 14.08 -45.12
N ALA A 555 17.85 13.29 -46.00
CA ALA A 555 16.91 13.81 -47.00
C ALA A 555 15.69 14.51 -46.34
N HIS A 556 15.15 13.92 -45.26
CA HIS A 556 14.04 14.56 -44.56
C HIS A 556 14.44 15.87 -43.87
N LYS A 557 15.66 15.95 -43.33
CA LYS A 557 16.19 17.17 -42.75
C LYS A 557 16.34 18.27 -43.83
N GLU A 558 16.92 17.92 -44.97
CA GLU A 558 17.06 18.86 -46.09
C GLU A 558 15.71 19.42 -46.59
N ILE A 559 14.70 18.56 -46.67
CA ILE A 559 13.33 19.00 -47.02
C ILE A 559 12.77 19.94 -45.96
N LYS A 560 12.94 19.61 -44.70
CA LYS A 560 12.49 20.46 -43.59
C LYS A 560 13.18 21.82 -43.60
N ASP A 561 14.49 21.84 -43.78
CA ASP A 561 15.28 23.07 -43.79
C ASP A 561 14.86 23.97 -44.97
N ARG A 562 14.60 23.39 -46.18
CA ARG A 562 14.07 24.11 -47.36
C ARG A 562 12.67 24.70 -47.10
N LEU A 563 11.80 23.94 -46.44
CA LEU A 563 10.45 24.42 -46.09
C LEU A 563 10.50 25.58 -45.10
N GLU A 564 11.40 25.52 -44.13
CA GLU A 564 11.58 26.57 -43.13
C GLU A 564 12.13 27.86 -43.79
N GLN A 565 13.12 27.72 -44.67
CA GLN A 565 13.65 28.86 -45.45
C GLN A 565 12.57 29.49 -46.33
N ALA A 566 11.76 28.68 -47.02
CA ALA A 566 10.65 29.18 -47.83
C ALA A 566 9.58 29.91 -47.00
N ARG A 567 9.33 29.43 -45.76
CA ARG A 567 8.42 30.09 -44.84
C ARG A 567 8.96 31.46 -44.40
N GLN A 568 10.22 31.50 -43.99
CA GLN A 568 10.88 32.75 -43.55
C GLN A 568 10.88 33.78 -44.67
N LYS A 569 11.17 33.35 -45.94
CA LYS A 569 11.12 34.24 -47.09
C LYS A 569 9.71 34.81 -47.34
N ARG A 570 8.66 33.98 -47.26
CA ARG A 570 7.27 34.44 -47.37
C ARG A 570 6.88 35.44 -46.28
N GLU A 571 7.37 35.21 -45.07
CA GLU A 571 7.10 36.09 -43.92
C GLU A 571 7.80 37.45 -44.11
N GLN A 572 9.05 37.45 -44.61
CA GLN A 572 9.75 38.68 -44.97
C GLN A 572 9.02 39.45 -46.07
N GLU A 573 8.66 38.79 -47.20
CA GLU A 573 7.89 39.41 -48.28
C GLU A 573 6.53 39.96 -47.83
N ALA A 574 5.89 39.28 -46.85
CA ALA A 574 4.63 39.75 -46.27
C ALA A 574 4.81 40.99 -45.40
N ASN A 575 5.90 41.04 -44.61
CA ASN A 575 6.22 42.21 -43.79
C ASN A 575 6.63 43.42 -44.65
N GLU A 576 7.45 43.21 -45.68
CA GLU A 576 7.80 44.28 -46.65
C GLU A 576 6.57 44.88 -47.32
N ARG A 577 5.60 44.03 -47.72
CA ARG A 577 4.32 44.51 -48.27
C ARG A 577 3.50 45.33 -47.29
N ARG A 578 3.49 44.92 -46.01
CA ARG A 578 2.78 45.68 -44.95
C ARG A 578 3.44 47.02 -44.71
N GLU A 579 4.76 47.08 -44.65
CA GLU A 579 5.50 48.33 -44.52
C GLU A 579 5.28 49.30 -45.68
N GLU A 580 5.26 48.77 -46.92
CA GLU A 580 4.92 49.56 -48.10
C GLU A 580 3.48 50.08 -48.07
N GLU A 581 2.53 49.27 -47.61
CA GLU A 581 1.12 49.67 -47.51
C GLU A 581 0.91 50.73 -46.43
N GLU A 582 1.60 50.58 -45.27
CA GLU A 582 1.60 51.62 -44.23
C GLU A 582 2.27 52.91 -44.66
N LYS A 583 3.33 52.84 -45.46
CA LYS A 583 3.97 54.01 -46.05
C LYS A 583 3.02 54.72 -47.00
N ARG A 584 2.35 54.00 -47.93
CA ARG A 584 1.35 54.57 -48.85
C ARG A 584 0.18 55.22 -48.10
N LYS A 585 -0.29 54.65 -46.99
CA LYS A 585 -1.32 55.25 -46.11
C LYS A 585 -0.84 56.59 -45.54
N ARG A 586 0.36 56.61 -44.96
CA ARG A 586 0.96 57.82 -44.39
C ARG A 586 1.14 58.93 -45.47
N ASP A 587 1.62 58.57 -46.64
CA ASP A 587 1.79 59.49 -47.74
C ASP A 587 0.43 60.04 -48.21
N LEU A 588 -0.62 59.23 -48.22
CA LEU A 588 -1.99 59.66 -48.61
C LEU A 588 -2.58 60.56 -47.49
N GLU A 589 -2.43 60.21 -46.20
CA GLU A 589 -2.88 61.09 -45.12
C GLU A 589 -2.18 62.46 -45.13
N ALA A 590 -0.86 62.46 -45.35
CA ALA A 590 -0.08 63.72 -45.48
C ALA A 590 -0.57 64.57 -46.68
N LYS A 591 -0.93 63.91 -47.77
CA LYS A 591 -1.48 64.64 -48.96
C LYS A 591 -2.86 65.23 -48.70
N ILE A 592 -3.75 64.45 -48.00
CA ILE A 592 -5.07 64.95 -47.58
C ILE A 592 -4.93 66.14 -46.61
N GLN A 593 -3.98 66.07 -45.69
CA GLN A 593 -3.73 67.14 -44.74
C GLN A 593 -3.19 68.39 -45.42
N LEU A 594 -2.31 68.29 -46.43
CA LEU A 594 -1.79 69.37 -47.21
C LEU A 594 -2.89 70.01 -48.08
N GLU A 595 -3.80 69.20 -48.68
CA GLU A 595 -4.95 69.73 -49.48
C GLU A 595 -5.94 70.47 -48.53
N ALA A 596 -6.18 70.03 -47.32
CA ALA A 596 -7.03 70.68 -46.31
C ALA A 596 -6.42 72.03 -45.81
N GLU A 597 -5.08 72.12 -45.71
CA GLU A 597 -4.40 73.40 -45.40
C GLU A 597 -4.35 74.40 -46.52
N THR A 598 -4.46 73.92 -47.81
CA THR A 598 -4.33 74.77 -49.02
C THR A 598 -5.66 75.38 -49.46
N TYR A 599 -6.78 74.78 -49.00
CA TYR A 599 -8.15 75.32 -49.26
C TYR A 599 -8.90 75.40 -47.92
N PRO A 600 -8.67 76.47 -47.09
CA PRO A 600 -9.57 76.76 -45.98
C PRO A 600 -10.92 77.15 -46.55
N ASP A 601 -12.01 76.47 -46.13
CA ASP A 601 -13.38 76.79 -46.44
C ASP A 601 -13.61 78.28 -46.20
N SER A 602 -13.87 78.98 -47.29
CA SER A 602 -14.35 80.36 -47.28
C SER A 602 -15.86 80.32 -47.19
N ASP A 603 -16.36 80.47 -45.98
CA ASP A 603 -17.70 80.96 -45.70
C ASP A 603 -17.71 82.51 -45.66
#